data_0cc8237aca425c8c842bbbf52f398be4
#
_entry.id   0cc8237aca425c8c842bbbf52f398be4
#
_cell.length_a   1.000
_cell.length_b   1.000
_cell.length_c   1.000
_cell.angle_alpha   90.00
_cell.angle_beta   90.00
_cell.angle_gamma   90.00
#
_symmetry.space_group_name_H-M   'P 1'
#
loop_
_entity.id
_entity.type
_entity.pdbx_description
1 polymer ?
#
loop_
_entity_poly.entity_id
_entity_poly.type
_entity_poly.pdbx_seq_one_letter_code
_entity_poly.pdbx_strand_id
1 'polypeptide(L)'
;MNYKIGLEAEELIKLVEVFCETLEEHRESINALNVFPVPDGDTGTNMFFTIKGIRDYISDDTKNLDLSSIAKLLSKWGLLSARGNSGLLIAQLFKGLAFVLEENDFLGPKQFVDTLIKTTEFSYESMPNPQEGTILTVLKKSAQASEKNLSQNSDDLIYIWQVANDIAKKAVDDTPNQMELLKKAGVVDAGGYGLSLMLEASLNCLSKDQEGNIVFSIPSDKSLYIPEVINQKPINREFLQSVEDESWGFCTSF
;
A
#
# COMPACT_ATOMS: atom_id res chain seq x y z
N MET A 1 -21.13 -0.81 -27.16
CA MET A 1 -21.22 -1.47 -25.84
C MET A 1 -20.22 -0.75 -24.93
N ASN A 2 -20.66 -0.15 -23.84
CA ASN A 2 -19.74 0.43 -22.88
C ASN A 2 -19.22 -0.70 -21.99
N TYR A 3 -17.98 -1.10 -22.18
CA TYR A 3 -17.32 -2.05 -21.28
C TYR A 3 -16.93 -1.33 -19.99
N LYS A 4 -17.13 -1.99 -18.85
CA LYS A 4 -16.63 -1.50 -17.56
C LYS A 4 -15.12 -1.76 -17.49
N ILE A 5 -14.32 -0.71 -17.70
CA ILE A 5 -12.85 -0.78 -17.81
C ILE A 5 -12.12 -0.40 -16.51
N GLY A 6 -12.86 -0.08 -15.46
CA GLY A 6 -12.29 0.37 -14.17
C GLY A 6 -13.24 0.20 -13.01
N LEU A 7 -12.78 0.62 -11.83
CA LEU A 7 -13.54 0.59 -10.58
C LEU A 7 -14.31 1.90 -10.39
N GLU A 8 -15.48 1.78 -9.79
CA GLU A 8 -16.37 2.87 -9.43
C GLU A 8 -16.36 3.09 -7.89
N ALA A 9 -17.22 3.96 -7.40
CA ALA A 9 -17.26 4.34 -5.98
C ALA A 9 -17.51 3.15 -5.04
N GLU A 10 -18.40 2.24 -5.40
CA GLU A 10 -18.73 1.07 -4.58
C GLU A 10 -17.53 0.13 -4.40
N GLU A 11 -16.80 -0.15 -5.49
CA GLU A 11 -15.62 -1.00 -5.42
C GLU A 11 -14.47 -0.32 -4.65
N LEU A 12 -14.35 1.01 -4.75
CA LEU A 12 -13.36 1.74 -3.97
C LEU A 12 -13.62 1.65 -2.46
N ILE A 13 -14.90 1.72 -2.05
CA ILE A 13 -15.29 1.47 -0.66
C ILE A 13 -14.96 0.04 -0.23
N LYS A 14 -15.26 -0.95 -1.07
CA LYS A 14 -14.93 -2.36 -0.80
C LYS A 14 -13.44 -2.61 -0.69
N LEU A 15 -12.60 -1.89 -1.44
CA LEU A 15 -11.14 -1.95 -1.30
C LEU A 15 -10.67 -1.51 0.08
N VAL A 16 -11.30 -0.52 0.71
CA VAL A 16 -10.96 -0.12 2.09
C VAL A 16 -11.21 -1.25 3.08
N GLU A 17 -12.30 -2.00 2.91
CA GLU A 17 -12.58 -3.19 3.73
C GLU A 17 -11.51 -4.27 3.52
N VAL A 18 -11.17 -4.57 2.25
CA VAL A 18 -10.12 -5.54 1.90
C VAL A 18 -8.78 -5.14 2.53
N PHE A 19 -8.39 -3.87 2.46
CA PHE A 19 -7.17 -3.38 3.10
C PHE A 19 -7.21 -3.53 4.61
N CYS A 20 -8.35 -3.22 5.24
CA CYS A 20 -8.51 -3.34 6.68
C CYS A 20 -8.35 -4.79 7.15
N GLU A 21 -9.05 -5.73 6.51
CA GLU A 21 -8.96 -7.16 6.83
C GLU A 21 -7.54 -7.70 6.60
N THR A 22 -6.92 -7.36 5.46
CA THR A 22 -5.57 -7.78 5.11
C THR A 22 -4.54 -7.31 6.14
N LEU A 23 -4.59 -6.02 6.51
CA LEU A 23 -3.64 -5.47 7.49
C LEU A 23 -3.91 -5.96 8.91
N GLU A 24 -5.15 -6.28 9.27
CA GLU A 24 -5.48 -6.90 10.56
C GLU A 24 -4.88 -8.30 10.66
N GLU A 25 -5.06 -9.13 9.64
CA GLU A 25 -4.56 -10.50 9.58
C GLU A 25 -3.03 -10.56 9.61
N HIS A 26 -2.37 -9.65 8.87
CA HIS A 26 -0.91 -9.63 8.75
C HIS A 26 -0.22 -8.65 9.74
N ARG A 27 -0.96 -8.02 10.66
CA ARG A 27 -0.45 -7.00 11.57
C ARG A 27 0.82 -7.42 12.30
N GLU A 28 0.78 -8.59 12.94
CA GLU A 28 1.90 -9.07 13.76
C GLU A 28 3.11 -9.47 12.91
N SER A 29 2.89 -10.02 11.71
CA SER A 29 3.99 -10.33 10.79
C SER A 29 4.69 -9.08 10.27
N ILE A 30 3.94 -8.01 10.00
CA ILE A 30 4.50 -6.70 9.61
C ILE A 30 5.25 -6.07 10.80
N ASN A 31 4.67 -6.10 12.01
CA ASN A 31 5.29 -5.59 13.23
C ASN A 31 6.64 -6.27 13.50
N ALA A 32 6.70 -7.59 13.30
CA ALA A 32 7.93 -8.37 13.52
C ALA A 32 9.09 -7.96 12.60
N LEU A 33 8.82 -7.34 11.45
CA LEU A 33 9.83 -6.86 10.50
C LEU A 33 10.30 -5.43 10.77
N ASN A 34 9.66 -4.72 11.70
CA ASN A 34 9.89 -3.31 11.93
C ASN A 34 11.21 -3.10 12.69
N VAL A 35 12.24 -2.71 11.95
CA VAL A 35 13.57 -2.38 12.49
C VAL A 35 14.03 -0.97 12.10
N PHE A 36 13.30 -0.28 11.22
CA PHE A 36 13.62 1.05 10.72
C PHE A 36 12.35 1.91 10.59
N PRO A 37 12.41 3.23 10.89
CA PRO A 37 13.54 3.98 11.44
C PRO A 37 13.78 3.70 12.92
N VAL A 38 12.80 3.20 13.64
CA VAL A 38 12.85 2.82 15.06
C VAL A 38 12.30 1.40 15.19
N PRO A 39 12.98 0.48 15.91
CA PRO A 39 12.53 -0.90 16.05
C PRO A 39 11.45 -1.06 17.16
N ASP A 40 10.40 -0.25 17.11
CA ASP A 40 9.31 -0.24 18.09
C ASP A 40 8.20 -1.27 17.81
N GLY A 41 8.30 -1.98 16.67
CA GLY A 41 7.40 -3.10 16.34
C GLY A 41 5.96 -2.66 16.09
N ASP A 42 5.73 -1.45 15.59
CA ASP A 42 4.39 -0.88 15.47
C ASP A 42 3.92 -0.58 14.03
N THR A 43 4.76 -0.83 13.01
CA THR A 43 4.45 -0.52 11.60
C THR A 43 3.11 -1.13 11.16
N GLY A 44 2.88 -2.43 11.39
CA GLY A 44 1.63 -3.11 11.02
C GLY A 44 0.44 -2.56 11.81
N THR A 45 0.65 -2.27 13.09
CA THR A 45 -0.36 -1.66 13.96
C THR A 45 -0.76 -0.27 13.46
N ASN A 46 0.20 0.56 13.08
CA ASN A 46 -0.04 1.91 12.56
C ASN A 46 -0.75 1.88 11.21
N MET A 47 -0.35 0.99 10.30
CA MET A 47 -1.01 0.79 9.01
C MET A 47 -2.47 0.33 9.21
N PHE A 48 -2.69 -0.71 10.03
CA PHE A 48 -4.02 -1.23 10.32
C PHE A 48 -4.94 -0.16 10.92
N PHE A 49 -4.52 0.53 11.97
CA PHE A 49 -5.37 1.54 12.61
C PHE A 49 -5.62 2.77 11.74
N THR A 50 -4.73 3.08 10.81
CA THR A 50 -4.96 4.14 9.82
C THR A 50 -6.10 3.74 8.88
N ILE A 51 -6.04 2.53 8.28
CA ILE A 51 -7.10 2.04 7.39
C ILE A 51 -8.41 1.81 8.18
N LYS A 52 -8.32 1.25 9.39
CA LYS A 52 -9.49 1.07 10.26
C LYS A 52 -10.19 2.39 10.53
N GLY A 53 -9.43 3.44 10.82
CA GLY A 53 -9.99 4.78 11.01
C GLY A 53 -10.71 5.31 9.76
N ILE A 54 -10.16 5.09 8.56
CA ILE A 54 -10.85 5.43 7.30
C ILE A 54 -12.17 4.64 7.19
N ARG A 55 -12.11 3.32 7.39
CA ARG A 55 -13.29 2.42 7.33
C ARG A 55 -14.39 2.87 8.29
N ASP A 56 -14.03 3.21 9.53
CA ASP A 56 -14.99 3.58 10.58
C ASP A 56 -15.74 4.91 10.28
N TYR A 57 -15.26 5.72 9.33
CA TYR A 57 -15.96 6.91 8.81
C TYR A 57 -16.93 6.60 7.66
N ILE A 58 -16.86 5.42 7.04
CA ILE A 58 -17.75 5.02 5.96
C ILE A 58 -19.13 4.71 6.57
N SER A 59 -20.16 5.37 6.04
CA SER A 59 -21.57 5.21 6.45
C SER A 59 -22.45 4.93 5.24
N ASP A 60 -23.73 4.64 5.48
CA ASP A 60 -24.69 4.42 4.38
C ASP A 60 -24.86 5.68 3.51
N ASP A 61 -24.77 6.87 4.09
CA ASP A 61 -24.83 8.13 3.31
C ASP A 61 -23.64 8.27 2.35
N THR A 62 -22.48 7.75 2.75
CA THR A 62 -21.26 7.77 1.94
C THR A 62 -21.41 6.92 0.68
N LYS A 63 -22.15 5.81 0.74
CA LYS A 63 -22.32 4.86 -0.37
C LYS A 63 -23.07 5.42 -1.58
N ASN A 64 -23.75 6.55 -1.42
CA ASN A 64 -24.51 7.23 -2.48
C ASN A 64 -23.71 8.34 -3.19
N LEU A 65 -22.45 8.53 -2.84
CA LEU A 65 -21.60 9.56 -3.42
C LEU A 65 -20.92 9.06 -4.71
N ASP A 66 -20.55 9.99 -5.57
CA ASP A 66 -19.73 9.72 -6.74
C ASP A 66 -18.28 9.37 -6.35
N LEU A 67 -17.54 8.83 -7.31
CA LEU A 67 -16.16 8.36 -7.10
C LEU A 67 -15.22 9.47 -6.61
N SER A 68 -15.31 10.68 -7.20
CA SER A 68 -14.48 11.82 -6.82
C SER A 68 -14.76 12.25 -5.37
N SER A 69 -16.03 12.31 -4.98
CA SER A 69 -16.44 12.65 -3.61
C SER A 69 -15.95 11.62 -2.59
N ILE A 70 -16.07 10.31 -2.91
CA ILE A 70 -15.53 9.23 -2.07
C ILE A 70 -14.02 9.37 -1.93
N ALA A 71 -13.28 9.54 -3.04
CA ALA A 71 -11.83 9.67 -3.00
C ALA A 71 -11.38 10.85 -2.12
N LYS A 72 -12.06 12.02 -2.21
CA LYS A 72 -11.81 13.19 -1.36
C LYS A 72 -12.05 12.89 0.13
N LEU A 73 -13.13 12.16 0.46
CA LEU A 73 -13.41 11.76 1.83
C LEU A 73 -12.36 10.77 2.35
N LEU A 74 -11.98 9.75 1.57
CA LEU A 74 -10.95 8.78 1.95
C LEU A 74 -9.60 9.48 2.20
N SER A 75 -9.23 10.47 1.37
CA SER A 75 -8.03 11.29 1.58
C SER A 75 -8.10 12.08 2.90
N LYS A 76 -9.23 12.73 3.18
CA LYS A 76 -9.44 13.47 4.43
C LYS A 76 -9.38 12.54 5.64
N TRP A 77 -10.09 11.42 5.61
CA TRP A 77 -10.10 10.46 6.71
C TRP A 77 -8.75 9.76 6.87
N GLY A 78 -8.05 9.49 5.78
CA GLY A 78 -6.68 8.98 5.80
C GLY A 78 -5.75 9.89 6.58
N LEU A 79 -5.79 11.19 6.32
CA LEU A 79 -4.97 12.16 7.05
C LEU A 79 -5.35 12.25 8.54
N LEU A 80 -6.65 12.26 8.86
CA LEU A 80 -7.13 12.32 10.24
C LEU A 80 -6.83 11.06 11.05
N SER A 81 -6.72 9.91 10.39
CA SER A 81 -6.49 8.61 11.01
C SER A 81 -5.02 8.19 10.98
N ALA A 82 -4.16 8.92 10.28
CA ALA A 82 -2.76 8.56 10.08
C ALA A 82 -2.02 8.39 11.41
N ARG A 83 -1.30 7.26 11.54
CA ARG A 83 -0.49 6.93 12.71
C ARG A 83 0.94 6.62 12.28
N GLY A 84 1.89 7.28 12.89
CA GLY A 84 3.30 7.12 12.57
C GLY A 84 3.63 7.39 11.09
N ASN A 85 4.86 7.12 10.69
CA ASN A 85 5.30 7.33 9.31
C ASN A 85 4.58 6.41 8.31
N SER A 86 4.34 5.15 8.70
CA SER A 86 3.66 4.17 7.85
C SER A 86 2.20 4.55 7.57
N GLY A 87 1.48 5.03 8.59
CA GLY A 87 0.12 5.53 8.42
C GLY A 87 0.06 6.82 7.59
N LEU A 88 1.06 7.71 7.74
CA LEU A 88 1.16 8.90 6.89
C LEU A 88 1.32 8.52 5.42
N LEU A 89 2.15 7.51 5.10
CA LEU A 89 2.33 7.03 3.73
C LEU A 89 1.06 6.41 3.14
N ILE A 90 0.27 5.70 3.96
CA ILE A 90 -1.07 5.25 3.57
C ILE A 90 -2.00 6.45 3.29
N ALA A 91 -1.95 7.49 4.11
CA ALA A 91 -2.74 8.71 3.84
C ALA A 91 -2.33 9.37 2.52
N GLN A 92 -1.03 9.33 2.12
CA GLN A 92 -0.59 9.83 0.82
C GLN A 92 -1.15 8.99 -0.35
N LEU A 93 -1.36 7.68 -0.17
CA LEU A 93 -2.03 6.85 -1.18
C LEU A 93 -3.44 7.38 -1.48
N PHE A 94 -4.24 7.63 -0.47
CA PHE A 94 -5.59 8.19 -0.64
C PHE A 94 -5.57 9.64 -1.14
N LYS A 95 -4.55 10.42 -0.79
CA LYS A 95 -4.35 11.78 -1.33
C LYS A 95 -4.04 11.72 -2.84
N GLY A 96 -3.14 10.82 -3.27
CA GLY A 96 -2.83 10.61 -4.68
C GLY A 96 -4.05 10.18 -5.47
N LEU A 97 -4.83 9.23 -4.92
CA LEU A 97 -6.09 8.79 -5.50
C LEU A 97 -7.11 9.93 -5.66
N ALA A 98 -7.31 10.72 -4.61
CA ALA A 98 -8.24 11.86 -4.65
C ALA A 98 -7.82 12.92 -5.67
N PHE A 99 -6.51 13.18 -5.79
CA PHE A 99 -5.98 14.12 -6.77
C PHE A 99 -6.27 13.66 -8.21
N VAL A 100 -6.07 12.37 -8.50
CA VAL A 100 -6.28 11.82 -9.84
C VAL A 100 -7.75 11.70 -10.19
N LEU A 101 -8.59 11.34 -9.21
CA LEU A 101 -10.02 11.12 -9.43
C LEU A 101 -10.87 12.40 -9.35
N GLU A 102 -10.26 13.58 -9.21
CA GLU A 102 -11.01 14.83 -9.14
C GLU A 102 -11.87 15.11 -10.38
N GLU A 103 -11.38 14.66 -11.55
CA GLU A 103 -12.04 14.85 -12.85
C GLU A 103 -12.31 13.52 -13.58
N ASN A 104 -12.38 12.40 -12.82
CA ASN A 104 -12.55 11.07 -13.41
C ASN A 104 -13.68 10.30 -12.72
N ASP A 105 -14.52 9.64 -13.53
CA ASP A 105 -15.68 8.88 -13.06
C ASP A 105 -15.39 7.41 -12.75
N PHE A 106 -14.17 6.94 -13.05
CA PHE A 106 -13.73 5.57 -12.79
C PHE A 106 -12.22 5.49 -12.56
N LEU A 107 -11.78 4.48 -11.82
CA LEU A 107 -10.38 4.14 -11.62
C LEU A 107 -9.96 3.09 -12.66
N GLY A 108 -9.57 3.55 -13.84
CA GLY A 108 -9.06 2.71 -14.92
C GLY A 108 -7.53 2.55 -14.89
N PRO A 109 -6.94 1.93 -15.94
CA PRO A 109 -5.50 1.67 -16.00
C PRO A 109 -4.65 2.93 -15.85
N LYS A 110 -5.02 3.99 -16.57
CA LYS A 110 -4.31 5.29 -16.51
C LYS A 110 -4.44 5.93 -15.13
N GLN A 111 -5.65 6.00 -14.57
CA GLN A 111 -5.89 6.58 -13.26
C GLN A 111 -5.17 5.80 -12.14
N PHE A 112 -5.06 4.48 -12.26
CA PHE A 112 -4.29 3.67 -11.32
C PHE A 112 -2.79 4.01 -11.38
N VAL A 113 -2.21 4.11 -12.57
CA VAL A 113 -0.79 4.50 -12.74
C VAL A 113 -0.55 5.91 -12.25
N ASP A 114 -1.38 6.88 -12.64
CA ASP A 114 -1.28 8.27 -12.19
C ASP A 114 -1.40 8.36 -10.65
N THR A 115 -2.26 7.53 -10.04
CA THR A 115 -2.37 7.43 -8.56
C THR A 115 -1.06 6.97 -7.94
N LEU A 116 -0.41 5.92 -8.46
CA LEU A 116 0.87 5.46 -7.94
C LEU A 116 1.97 6.52 -8.09
N ILE A 117 1.99 7.23 -9.21
CA ILE A 117 2.94 8.33 -9.47
C ILE A 117 2.71 9.46 -8.45
N LYS A 118 1.47 9.95 -8.33
CA LYS A 118 1.14 11.04 -7.39
C LYS A 118 1.36 10.64 -5.94
N THR A 119 1.03 9.42 -5.58
CA THR A 119 1.34 8.88 -4.25
C THR A 119 2.84 8.90 -3.98
N THR A 120 3.66 8.52 -4.97
CA THR A 120 5.12 8.57 -4.86
C THR A 120 5.60 9.99 -4.63
N GLU A 121 5.17 10.96 -5.44
CA GLU A 121 5.52 12.38 -5.29
C GLU A 121 5.17 12.88 -3.88
N PHE A 122 3.92 12.75 -3.45
CA PHE A 122 3.46 13.20 -2.15
C PHE A 122 4.15 12.49 -0.97
N SER A 123 4.50 11.22 -1.14
CA SER A 123 5.21 10.45 -0.12
C SER A 123 6.63 10.97 0.10
N TYR A 124 7.37 11.22 -0.99
CA TYR A 124 8.72 11.80 -0.88
C TYR A 124 8.69 13.23 -0.31
N GLU A 125 7.71 14.05 -0.70
CA GLU A 125 7.53 15.41 -0.18
C GLU A 125 7.17 15.44 1.31
N SER A 126 6.43 14.44 1.80
CA SER A 126 5.98 14.37 3.19
C SER A 126 7.05 13.89 4.17
N MET A 127 8.14 13.30 3.67
CA MET A 127 9.22 12.76 4.49
C MET A 127 10.39 13.74 4.58
N PRO A 128 10.80 14.18 5.79
CA PRO A 128 11.93 15.11 5.94
C PRO A 128 13.26 14.53 5.44
N ASN A 129 13.42 13.20 5.53
CA ASN A 129 14.62 12.49 5.12
C ASN A 129 14.23 11.15 4.47
N PRO A 130 13.75 11.15 3.21
CA PRO A 130 13.33 9.94 2.53
C PRO A 130 14.49 8.98 2.32
N GLN A 131 14.31 7.71 2.68
CA GLN A 131 15.33 6.68 2.58
C GLN A 131 14.95 5.63 1.52
N GLU A 132 15.90 5.29 0.66
CA GLU A 132 15.75 4.16 -0.27
C GLU A 132 15.88 2.83 0.49
N GLY A 133 15.32 1.75 -0.08
CA GLY A 133 15.20 0.46 0.59
C GLY A 133 14.02 0.38 1.57
N THR A 134 13.04 1.28 1.43
CA THR A 134 11.82 1.33 2.25
C THR A 134 10.56 1.26 1.37
N ILE A 135 9.38 1.37 1.98
CA ILE A 135 8.10 1.51 1.30
C ILE A 135 8.12 2.56 0.17
N LEU A 136 8.93 3.62 0.31
CA LEU A 136 9.12 4.63 -0.74
C LEU A 136 9.71 4.03 -2.01
N THR A 137 10.73 3.19 -1.87
CA THR A 137 11.34 2.48 -3.01
C THR A 137 10.37 1.49 -3.65
N VAL A 138 9.61 0.74 -2.83
CA VAL A 138 8.61 -0.22 -3.32
C VAL A 138 7.56 0.51 -4.15
N LEU A 139 7.00 1.61 -3.63
CA LEU A 139 6.02 2.44 -4.31
C LEU A 139 6.56 3.04 -5.61
N LYS A 140 7.74 3.65 -5.58
CA LYS A 140 8.41 4.25 -6.73
C LYS A 140 8.67 3.24 -7.84
N LYS A 141 9.23 2.06 -7.51
CA LYS A 141 9.50 1.00 -8.50
C LYS A 141 8.20 0.48 -9.12
N SER A 142 7.14 0.30 -8.32
CA SER A 142 5.82 -0.13 -8.82
C SER A 142 5.21 0.92 -9.75
N ALA A 143 5.26 2.21 -9.40
CA ALA A 143 4.78 3.30 -10.24
C ALA A 143 5.51 3.35 -11.59
N GLN A 144 6.84 3.34 -11.58
CA GLN A 144 7.68 3.39 -12.79
C GLN A 144 7.43 2.19 -13.72
N ALA A 145 7.30 0.99 -13.17
CA ALA A 145 7.03 -0.19 -13.97
C ALA A 145 5.64 -0.16 -14.60
N SER A 146 4.63 0.28 -13.85
CA SER A 146 3.26 0.44 -14.33
C SER A 146 3.17 1.49 -15.43
N GLU A 147 3.81 2.64 -15.26
CA GLU A 147 3.88 3.72 -16.26
C GLU A 147 4.51 3.23 -17.57
N LYS A 148 5.64 2.52 -17.49
CA LYS A 148 6.31 1.95 -18.65
C LYS A 148 5.41 0.96 -19.39
N ASN A 149 4.67 0.11 -18.68
CA ASN A 149 3.79 -0.87 -19.30
C ASN A 149 2.53 -0.23 -19.88
N LEU A 150 1.97 0.79 -19.23
CA LEU A 150 0.86 1.58 -19.78
C LEU A 150 1.26 2.25 -21.12
N SER A 151 2.46 2.82 -21.21
CA SER A 151 2.97 3.46 -22.43
C SER A 151 3.19 2.50 -23.62
N GLN A 152 3.22 1.19 -23.36
CA GLN A 152 3.31 0.12 -24.36
C GLN A 152 1.95 -0.37 -24.88
N ASN A 153 0.90 0.42 -24.70
CA ASN A 153 -0.49 0.17 -25.14
C ASN A 153 -1.25 -0.91 -24.35
N SER A 154 -1.16 -0.92 -23.03
CA SER A 154 -2.05 -1.74 -22.23
C SER A 154 -3.17 -0.90 -21.61
N ASP A 155 -4.41 -1.11 -22.06
CA ASP A 155 -5.63 -0.55 -21.46
C ASP A 155 -6.28 -1.55 -20.45
N ASP A 156 -5.53 -2.56 -20.03
CA ASP A 156 -6.01 -3.59 -19.12
C ASP A 156 -5.61 -3.26 -17.67
N LEU A 157 -6.60 -2.86 -16.87
CA LEU A 157 -6.40 -2.53 -15.45
C LEU A 157 -5.79 -3.70 -14.67
N ILE A 158 -6.29 -4.92 -14.88
CA ILE A 158 -5.81 -6.11 -14.16
C ILE A 158 -4.35 -6.37 -14.50
N TYR A 159 -3.98 -6.29 -15.79
CA TYR A 159 -2.60 -6.45 -16.22
C TYR A 159 -1.67 -5.40 -15.60
N ILE A 160 -2.07 -4.13 -15.63
CA ILE A 160 -1.25 -3.04 -15.05
C ILE A 160 -1.12 -3.20 -13.53
N TRP A 161 -2.21 -3.60 -12.84
CA TRP A 161 -2.16 -3.89 -11.40
C TRP A 161 -1.27 -5.08 -11.08
N GLN A 162 -1.32 -6.14 -11.90
CA GLN A 162 -0.41 -7.29 -11.79
C GLN A 162 1.06 -6.86 -11.92
N VAL A 163 1.39 -5.99 -12.89
CA VAL A 163 2.73 -5.42 -13.03
C VAL A 163 3.17 -4.69 -11.77
N ALA A 164 2.30 -3.82 -11.21
CA ALA A 164 2.59 -3.10 -9.99
C ALA A 164 2.87 -4.05 -8.82
N ASN A 165 2.02 -5.08 -8.66
CA ASN A 165 2.13 -6.08 -7.62
C ASN A 165 3.42 -6.92 -7.73
N ASP A 166 3.74 -7.41 -8.91
CA ASP A 166 4.94 -8.24 -9.14
C ASP A 166 6.23 -7.46 -8.89
N ILE A 167 6.23 -6.17 -9.25
CA ILE A 167 7.37 -5.29 -8.97
C ILE A 167 7.43 -4.91 -7.50
N ALA A 168 6.29 -4.70 -6.83
CA ALA A 168 6.25 -4.46 -5.39
C ALA A 168 6.90 -5.62 -4.61
N LYS A 169 6.51 -6.86 -4.89
CA LYS A 169 7.10 -8.06 -4.27
C LYS A 169 8.61 -8.12 -4.46
N LYS A 170 9.08 -7.98 -5.71
CA LYS A 170 10.52 -7.95 -6.02
C LYS A 170 11.26 -6.81 -5.31
N ALA A 171 10.63 -5.64 -5.23
CA ALA A 171 11.21 -4.50 -4.54
C ALA A 171 11.29 -4.73 -3.02
N VAL A 172 10.30 -5.39 -2.41
CA VAL A 172 10.32 -5.80 -1.00
C VAL A 172 11.49 -6.75 -0.74
N ASP A 173 11.62 -7.82 -1.53
CA ASP A 173 12.71 -8.79 -1.39
C ASP A 173 14.11 -8.16 -1.57
N ASP A 174 14.20 -7.06 -2.34
CA ASP A 174 15.44 -6.33 -2.61
C ASP A 174 15.76 -5.24 -1.56
N THR A 175 14.85 -4.92 -0.63
CA THR A 175 15.09 -3.89 0.39
C THR A 175 16.33 -4.14 1.26
N PRO A 176 16.68 -5.39 1.66
CA PRO A 176 17.92 -5.65 2.42
C PRO A 176 19.19 -5.36 1.64
N ASN A 177 19.14 -5.37 0.30
CA ASN A 177 20.30 -5.03 -0.54
C ASN A 177 20.52 -3.52 -0.65
N GLN A 178 19.50 -2.72 -0.29
CA GLN A 178 19.52 -1.26 -0.38
C GLN A 178 19.71 -0.58 0.98
N MET A 179 19.40 -1.27 2.08
CA MET A 179 19.55 -0.76 3.44
C MET A 179 20.31 -1.75 4.30
N GLU A 180 21.52 -1.38 4.70
CA GLU A 180 22.42 -2.22 5.49
C GLU A 180 21.81 -2.68 6.82
N LEU A 181 20.96 -1.84 7.43
CA LEU A 181 20.24 -2.17 8.67
C LEU A 181 19.32 -3.39 8.47
N LEU A 182 18.50 -3.38 7.41
CA LEU A 182 17.60 -4.51 7.07
C LEU A 182 18.41 -5.78 6.79
N LYS A 183 19.54 -5.63 6.08
CA LYS A 183 20.43 -6.74 5.77
C LYS A 183 21.02 -7.39 7.03
N LYS A 184 21.50 -6.58 7.98
CA LYS A 184 22.03 -7.06 9.25
C LYS A 184 20.97 -7.70 10.13
N ALA A 185 19.76 -7.12 10.17
CA ALA A 185 18.62 -7.68 10.87
C ALA A 185 18.09 -8.98 10.22
N GLY A 186 18.37 -9.19 8.93
CA GLY A 186 17.87 -10.34 8.17
C GLY A 186 16.37 -10.23 7.90
N VAL A 187 15.87 -9.01 7.64
CA VAL A 187 14.46 -8.72 7.39
C VAL A 187 14.29 -7.86 6.14
N VAL A 188 13.08 -7.83 5.60
CA VAL A 188 12.65 -6.86 4.57
C VAL A 188 12.03 -5.63 5.23
N ASP A 189 11.80 -4.55 4.45
CA ASP A 189 11.11 -3.37 4.95
C ASP A 189 9.64 -3.68 5.30
N ALA A 190 9.27 -3.42 6.55
CA ALA A 190 7.94 -3.69 7.10
C ALA A 190 6.83 -2.92 6.35
N GLY A 191 7.05 -1.64 6.09
CA GLY A 191 6.10 -0.79 5.38
C GLY A 191 5.92 -1.21 3.92
N GLY A 192 7.01 -1.51 3.24
CA GLY A 192 7.00 -2.03 1.87
C GLY A 192 6.26 -3.37 1.76
N TYR A 193 6.47 -4.26 2.73
CA TYR A 193 5.73 -5.52 2.81
C TYR A 193 4.23 -5.27 2.98
N GLY A 194 3.82 -4.41 3.91
CA GLY A 194 2.42 -4.04 4.08
C GLY A 194 1.78 -3.45 2.82
N LEU A 195 2.50 -2.59 2.09
CA LEU A 195 2.04 -2.07 0.80
C LEU A 195 1.87 -3.18 -0.25
N SER A 196 2.81 -4.12 -0.34
CA SER A 196 2.72 -5.24 -1.29
C SER A 196 1.52 -6.14 -1.00
N LEU A 197 1.20 -6.38 0.28
CA LEU A 197 0.00 -7.12 0.69
C LEU A 197 -1.29 -6.41 0.27
N MET A 198 -1.35 -5.09 0.42
CA MET A 198 -2.51 -4.30 -0.03
C MET A 198 -2.69 -4.38 -1.55
N LEU A 199 -1.61 -4.27 -2.33
CA LEU A 199 -1.65 -4.40 -3.80
C LEU A 199 -2.10 -5.79 -4.24
N GLU A 200 -1.61 -6.85 -3.60
CA GLU A 200 -1.98 -8.23 -3.92
C GLU A 200 -3.42 -8.55 -3.54
N ALA A 201 -3.84 -8.18 -2.34
CA ALA A 201 -5.21 -8.38 -1.88
C ALA A 201 -6.23 -7.69 -2.79
N SER A 202 -5.91 -6.46 -3.24
CA SER A 202 -6.74 -5.74 -4.21
C SER A 202 -6.81 -6.46 -5.55
N LEU A 203 -5.66 -6.88 -6.07
CA LEU A 203 -5.58 -7.58 -7.36
C LEU A 203 -6.39 -8.87 -7.33
N ASN A 204 -6.33 -9.62 -6.23
CA ASN A 204 -7.09 -10.86 -6.06
C ASN A 204 -8.61 -10.66 -6.05
N CYS A 205 -9.07 -9.42 -5.81
CA CYS A 205 -10.49 -9.08 -5.92
C CYS A 205 -10.94 -8.76 -7.36
N LEU A 206 -10.02 -8.66 -8.32
CA LEU A 206 -10.30 -8.24 -9.68
C LEU A 206 -10.33 -9.43 -10.64
N SER A 207 -11.34 -9.48 -11.47
CA SER A 207 -11.47 -10.46 -12.56
C SER A 207 -12.18 -9.84 -13.75
N LYS A 208 -12.26 -10.57 -14.87
CA LYS A 208 -13.08 -10.18 -16.02
C LYS A 208 -14.20 -11.19 -16.22
N ASP A 209 -15.38 -10.69 -16.57
CA ASP A 209 -16.48 -11.53 -17.04
C ASP A 209 -16.26 -11.99 -18.50
N GLN A 210 -17.23 -12.74 -19.05
CA GLN A 210 -17.15 -13.24 -20.42
C GLN A 210 -17.21 -12.14 -21.49
N GLU A 211 -17.67 -10.95 -21.11
CA GLU A 211 -17.78 -9.78 -21.98
C GLU A 211 -16.54 -8.86 -21.87
N GLY A 212 -15.63 -9.13 -20.92
CA GLY A 212 -14.41 -8.35 -20.66
C GLY A 212 -14.60 -7.20 -19.68
N ASN A 213 -15.75 -7.10 -19.00
CA ASN A 213 -15.97 -6.10 -17.96
C ASN A 213 -15.18 -6.43 -16.69
N ILE A 214 -14.68 -5.40 -16.00
CA ILE A 214 -14.07 -5.58 -14.67
C ILE A 214 -15.16 -6.00 -13.67
N VAL A 215 -14.88 -7.09 -12.96
CA VAL A 215 -15.71 -7.62 -11.87
C VAL A 215 -14.90 -7.57 -10.58
N PHE A 216 -15.50 -7.03 -9.54
CA PHE A 216 -14.93 -7.01 -8.18
C PHE A 216 -15.62 -8.07 -7.31
N SER A 217 -14.84 -9.00 -6.76
CA SER A 217 -15.32 -10.01 -5.83
C SER A 217 -14.25 -10.35 -4.79
N ILE A 218 -14.62 -10.45 -3.52
CA ILE A 218 -13.69 -10.84 -2.46
C ILE A 218 -13.49 -12.35 -2.54
N PRO A 219 -12.25 -12.84 -2.75
CA PRO A 219 -11.99 -14.27 -2.87
C PRO A 219 -12.14 -14.99 -1.52
N SER A 220 -12.51 -16.26 -1.56
CA SER A 220 -12.55 -17.12 -0.38
C SER A 220 -11.17 -17.55 0.10
N ASP A 221 -10.23 -17.72 -0.83
CA ASP A 221 -8.82 -17.96 -0.52
C ASP A 221 -8.10 -16.61 -0.42
N LYS A 222 -7.55 -16.34 0.76
CA LYS A 222 -6.84 -15.11 1.11
C LYS A 222 -5.35 -15.33 1.28
N SER A 223 -4.79 -16.42 0.73
CA SER A 223 -3.34 -16.63 0.82
C SER A 223 -2.60 -15.55 0.03
N LEU A 224 -1.70 -14.85 0.71
CA LEU A 224 -0.91 -13.75 0.16
C LEU A 224 0.58 -14.08 0.21
N TYR A 225 1.36 -13.31 -0.54
CA TYR A 225 2.79 -13.39 -0.62
C TYR A 225 3.48 -13.29 0.76
N ILE A 226 4.46 -14.16 0.97
CA ILE A 226 5.36 -14.12 2.12
C ILE A 226 6.79 -13.95 1.59
N PRO A 227 7.52 -12.89 2.01
CA PRO A 227 8.90 -12.67 1.58
C PRO A 227 9.81 -13.88 1.89
N GLU A 228 10.75 -14.18 0.98
CA GLU A 228 11.66 -15.32 1.13
C GLU A 228 12.47 -15.27 2.42
N VAL A 229 12.85 -14.09 2.87
CA VAL A 229 13.63 -13.88 4.10
C VAL A 229 12.89 -14.35 5.34
N ILE A 230 11.57 -14.18 5.41
CA ILE A 230 10.74 -14.61 6.55
C ILE A 230 10.75 -16.14 6.68
N ASN A 231 10.85 -16.84 5.55
CA ASN A 231 10.84 -18.30 5.51
C ASN A 231 12.19 -18.95 5.84
N GLN A 232 13.30 -18.20 5.84
CA GLN A 232 14.66 -18.78 5.86
C GLN A 232 15.43 -18.64 7.17
N LYS A 233 15.15 -17.63 8.01
CA LYS A 233 15.91 -17.39 9.25
C LYS A 233 15.07 -16.74 10.34
N PRO A 234 15.26 -17.09 11.62
CA PRO A 234 14.73 -16.31 12.73
C PRO A 234 15.39 -14.92 12.72
N ILE A 235 14.59 -13.88 13.01
CA ILE A 235 15.04 -12.50 13.15
C ILE A 235 16.19 -12.46 14.16
N ASN A 236 17.27 -11.76 13.82
CA ASN A 236 18.44 -11.62 14.71
C ASN A 236 18.10 -10.70 15.89
N ARG A 237 17.53 -11.26 16.96
CA ARG A 237 17.11 -10.51 18.16
C ARG A 237 18.26 -9.89 18.91
N GLU A 238 19.46 -10.47 18.89
CA GLU A 238 20.66 -9.91 19.53
C GLU A 238 21.07 -8.61 18.82
N PHE A 239 20.97 -8.56 17.49
CA PHE A 239 21.21 -7.36 16.72
C PHE A 239 20.14 -6.29 17.00
N LEU A 240 18.86 -6.63 17.11
CA LEU A 240 17.80 -5.68 17.44
C LEU A 240 18.05 -5.02 18.81
N GLN A 241 18.42 -5.79 19.83
CA GLN A 241 18.77 -5.26 21.14
C GLN A 241 19.96 -4.29 21.07
N SER A 242 20.98 -4.56 20.24
CA SER A 242 22.12 -3.66 20.08
C SER A 242 21.75 -2.34 19.37
N VAL A 243 20.72 -2.33 18.53
CA VAL A 243 20.21 -1.10 17.88
C VAL A 243 19.37 -0.27 18.84
N GLU A 244 18.60 -0.91 19.75
CA GLU A 244 17.85 -0.22 20.80
C GLU A 244 18.77 0.48 21.81
N ASP A 245 19.94 -0.10 22.08
CA ASP A 245 20.94 0.46 23.01
C ASP A 245 21.73 1.64 22.41
N GLU A 246 21.81 1.77 21.08
CA GLU A 246 22.33 2.96 20.41
C GLU A 246 21.24 4.03 20.42
N SER A 247 21.37 5.03 21.33
CA SER A 247 20.41 6.11 21.58
C SER A 247 19.95 6.84 20.31
N TRP A 248 18.95 6.30 19.63
CA TRP A 248 18.19 7.01 18.62
C TRP A 248 17.28 8.00 19.33
N GLY A 249 17.41 9.27 18.98
CA GLY A 249 16.60 10.32 19.58
C GLY A 249 15.11 10.00 19.47
N PHE A 250 14.36 10.28 20.53
CA PHE A 250 12.92 10.04 20.61
C PHE A 250 12.20 10.63 19.40
N CYS A 251 11.51 9.78 18.61
CA CYS A 251 10.58 10.23 17.62
C CYS A 251 9.30 10.64 18.35
N THR A 252 9.18 11.95 18.66
CA THR A 252 7.91 12.49 19.16
C THR A 252 6.98 12.65 17.97
N SER A 253 6.04 11.70 17.84
CA SER A 253 4.84 11.87 17.00
C SER A 253 3.95 12.92 17.64
N PHE A 254 3.73 14.03 16.94
CA PHE A 254 2.70 15.02 17.26
C PHE A 254 1.39 14.67 16.59
#